data_0cf150b0632baf99dcb06c73583eac90
#
_entry.id   0cf150b0632baf99dcb06c73583eac90
#
_cell.length_a   1.000
_cell.length_b   1.000
_cell.length_c   1.000
_cell.angle_alpha   90.00
_cell.angle_beta   90.00
_cell.angle_gamma   90.00
#
_symmetry.space_group_name_H-M   'P 1'
#
loop_
_entity.id
_entity.type
_entity.pdbx_description
1 polymer ?
#
loop_
_entity_poly.entity_id
_entity_poly.type
_entity_poly.pdbx_seq_one_letter_code
_entity_poly.pdbx_strand_id
1 'polypeptide(L)'
;NKPIIEHIINLYTKHGFKNFIIAGGYKYKIIKKFFKENKKDEIKINVVNTGLHSLTGTRILKLKKYLDKSTFMFTYGDGLSDVNLKKLLKYHIKNKKILTLTAVHPPARFGELELKKNIVKKFNEKPQLQKGWINGGFFVAEPDIFKFLSSKNEMIEREPIKRLVKVKKLIAYQYKDFWYCMDNLRDKIVLEDIYKKNKKTW
;
A
#
# COMPACT_ATOMS: atom_id res chain seq x y z
N ASN A 1 -12.92 -10.92 14.60
CA ASN A 1 -11.64 -10.91 13.85
C ASN A 1 -11.93 -10.62 12.37
N LYS A 2 -11.39 -9.51 11.85
CA LYS A 2 -11.53 -9.12 10.44
C LYS A 2 -10.18 -9.36 9.74
N PRO A 3 -10.18 -9.89 8.49
CA PRO A 3 -8.96 -9.99 7.70
C PRO A 3 -8.36 -8.60 7.43
N ILE A 4 -7.03 -8.50 7.33
CA ILE A 4 -6.33 -7.22 7.08
C ILE A 4 -6.85 -6.52 5.81
N ILE A 5 -7.16 -7.27 4.77
CA ILE A 5 -7.69 -6.74 3.52
C ILE A 5 -9.04 -6.03 3.72
N GLU A 6 -9.86 -6.46 4.68
CA GLU A 6 -11.13 -5.76 5.01
C GLU A 6 -10.87 -4.41 5.67
N HIS A 7 -9.83 -4.31 6.51
CA HIS A 7 -9.41 -3.03 7.09
C HIS A 7 -8.94 -2.06 6.00
N ILE A 8 -8.16 -2.53 5.03
CA ILE A 8 -7.71 -1.73 3.89
C ILE A 8 -8.92 -1.24 3.07
N ILE A 9 -9.85 -2.12 2.72
CA ILE A 9 -11.07 -1.75 1.99
C ILE A 9 -11.89 -0.72 2.77
N ASN A 10 -12.05 -0.90 4.09
CA ASN A 10 -12.77 0.04 4.94
C ASN A 10 -12.10 1.44 4.94
N LEU A 11 -10.76 1.52 4.96
CA LEU A 11 -10.05 2.79 4.83
C LEU A 11 -10.43 3.51 3.53
N TYR A 12 -10.40 2.81 2.40
CA TYR A 12 -10.80 3.38 1.12
C TYR A 12 -12.29 3.77 1.10
N THR A 13 -13.16 2.92 1.64
CA THR A 13 -14.61 3.17 1.71
C THR A 13 -14.93 4.40 2.55
N LYS A 14 -14.26 4.60 3.70
CA LYS A 14 -14.38 5.82 4.52
C LYS A 14 -14.06 7.09 3.73
N HIS A 15 -13.20 7.00 2.72
CA HIS A 15 -12.86 8.11 1.83
C HIS A 15 -13.74 8.19 0.58
N GLY A 16 -14.79 7.37 0.47
CA GLY A 16 -15.79 7.42 -0.61
C GLY A 16 -15.45 6.58 -1.84
N PHE A 17 -14.39 5.76 -1.80
CA PHE A 17 -14.08 4.81 -2.87
C PHE A 17 -14.94 3.55 -2.70
N LYS A 18 -15.65 3.15 -3.76
CA LYS A 18 -16.65 2.07 -3.69
C LYS A 18 -16.36 0.89 -4.63
N ASN A 19 -15.47 1.04 -5.59
CA ASN A 19 -15.15 0.02 -6.58
C ASN A 19 -13.76 -0.56 -6.31
N PHE A 20 -13.69 -1.85 -6.06
CA PHE A 20 -12.45 -2.53 -5.71
C PHE A 20 -12.17 -3.70 -6.63
N ILE A 21 -10.91 -3.82 -7.04
CA ILE A 21 -10.39 -4.98 -7.76
C ILE A 21 -9.27 -5.58 -6.94
N ILE A 22 -9.41 -6.83 -6.54
CA ILE A 22 -8.41 -7.55 -5.76
C ILE A 22 -7.62 -8.44 -6.71
N ALA A 23 -6.31 -8.18 -6.82
CA ALA A 23 -5.38 -8.98 -7.59
C ALA A 23 -5.03 -10.26 -6.83
N GLY A 24 -5.85 -11.30 -6.97
CA GLY A 24 -5.68 -12.57 -6.27
C GLY A 24 -4.59 -13.46 -6.89
N GLY A 25 -3.82 -14.13 -6.04
CA GLY A 25 -2.83 -15.14 -6.39
C GLY A 25 -3.04 -16.42 -5.59
N TYR A 26 -2.08 -16.77 -4.73
CA TYR A 26 -2.23 -17.89 -3.81
C TYR A 26 -3.52 -17.75 -2.98
N LYS A 27 -4.26 -18.83 -2.85
CA LYS A 27 -5.53 -18.89 -2.12
C LYS A 27 -6.58 -17.84 -2.54
N TYR A 28 -6.53 -17.31 -3.78
CA TYR A 28 -7.49 -16.30 -4.25
C TYR A 28 -8.95 -16.76 -4.14
N LYS A 29 -9.21 -18.09 -4.25
CA LYS A 29 -10.56 -18.66 -4.10
C LYS A 29 -11.13 -18.43 -2.70
N ILE A 30 -10.28 -18.47 -1.67
CA ILE A 30 -10.68 -18.20 -0.26
C ILE A 30 -11.07 -16.72 -0.13
N ILE A 31 -10.28 -15.80 -0.68
CA ILE A 31 -10.59 -14.36 -0.69
C ILE A 31 -11.89 -14.12 -1.45
N LYS A 32 -12.07 -14.74 -2.61
CA LYS A 32 -13.29 -14.61 -3.42
C LYS A 32 -14.52 -15.11 -2.66
N LYS A 33 -14.42 -16.27 -1.99
CA LYS A 33 -15.50 -16.84 -1.16
C LYS A 33 -15.83 -15.89 -0.02
N PHE A 34 -14.83 -15.40 0.73
CA PHE A 34 -15.02 -14.46 1.83
C PHE A 34 -15.84 -13.22 1.41
N PHE A 35 -15.48 -12.55 0.32
CA PHE A 35 -16.21 -11.35 -0.13
C PHE A 35 -17.56 -11.66 -0.77
N LYS A 36 -17.79 -12.87 -1.26
CA LYS A 36 -19.13 -13.32 -1.69
C LYS A 36 -20.06 -13.50 -0.50
N GLU A 37 -19.57 -14.10 0.59
CA GLU A 37 -20.34 -14.39 1.81
C GLU A 37 -20.55 -13.13 2.68
N ASN A 38 -19.60 -12.18 2.63
CA ASN A 38 -19.65 -10.92 3.39
C ASN A 38 -19.89 -9.71 2.47
N LYS A 39 -20.83 -9.85 1.53
CA LYS A 39 -21.18 -8.80 0.57
C LYS A 39 -21.73 -7.58 1.31
N LYS A 40 -21.30 -6.39 0.88
CA LYS A 40 -21.84 -5.09 1.30
C LYS A 40 -22.42 -4.40 0.08
N ASP A 41 -23.67 -3.98 0.13
CA ASP A 41 -24.37 -3.42 -1.04
C ASP A 41 -23.80 -2.08 -1.49
N GLU A 42 -23.17 -1.35 -0.60
CA GLU A 42 -22.58 -0.03 -0.88
C GLU A 42 -21.26 -0.07 -1.64
N ILE A 43 -20.61 -1.24 -1.77
CA ILE A 43 -19.29 -1.39 -2.43
C ILE A 43 -19.31 -2.56 -3.41
N LYS A 44 -18.55 -2.40 -4.50
CA LYS A 44 -18.35 -3.45 -5.51
C LYS A 44 -16.92 -4.02 -5.37
N ILE A 45 -16.81 -5.32 -5.13
CA ILE A 45 -15.53 -6.01 -5.00
C ILE A 45 -15.44 -7.08 -6.08
N ASN A 46 -14.43 -6.98 -6.94
CA ASN A 46 -14.11 -7.98 -7.95
C ASN A 46 -12.77 -8.64 -7.62
N VAL A 47 -12.78 -9.95 -7.35
CA VAL A 47 -11.56 -10.72 -7.08
C VAL A 47 -11.12 -11.42 -8.35
N VAL A 48 -10.02 -10.95 -8.92
CA VAL A 48 -9.46 -11.43 -10.20
C VAL A 48 -8.27 -12.35 -9.93
N ASN A 49 -8.27 -13.54 -10.50
CA ASN A 49 -7.09 -14.41 -10.49
C ASN A 49 -6.02 -13.85 -11.43
N THR A 50 -4.96 -13.32 -10.86
CA THR A 50 -3.82 -12.79 -11.61
C THR A 50 -2.67 -13.79 -11.78
N GLY A 51 -2.82 -15.00 -11.22
CA GLY A 51 -1.83 -16.08 -11.27
C GLY A 51 -0.98 -16.18 -10.01
N LEU A 52 -0.61 -17.43 -9.67
CA LEU A 52 0.13 -17.75 -8.45
C LEU A 52 1.49 -17.03 -8.38
N HIS A 53 2.24 -17.09 -9.46
CA HIS A 53 3.63 -16.59 -9.52
C HIS A 53 3.74 -15.17 -10.11
N SER A 54 2.63 -14.49 -10.34
CA SER A 54 2.67 -13.12 -10.85
C SER A 54 3.24 -12.17 -9.81
N LEU A 55 4.24 -11.39 -10.20
CA LEU A 55 4.83 -10.32 -9.39
C LEU A 55 3.96 -9.06 -9.43
N THR A 56 4.24 -8.08 -8.58
CA THR A 56 3.40 -6.91 -8.33
C THR A 56 3.07 -6.10 -9.59
N GLY A 57 4.06 -5.79 -10.43
CA GLY A 57 3.86 -5.10 -11.71
C GLY A 57 3.03 -5.91 -12.69
N THR A 58 3.28 -7.21 -12.78
CA THR A 58 2.52 -8.13 -13.64
C THR A 58 1.05 -8.22 -13.21
N ARG A 59 0.77 -8.20 -11.89
CA ARG A 59 -0.62 -8.18 -11.40
C ARG A 59 -1.35 -6.94 -11.86
N ILE A 60 -0.73 -5.76 -11.74
CA ILE A 60 -1.30 -4.50 -12.20
C ILE A 60 -1.56 -4.56 -13.71
N LEU A 61 -0.60 -5.04 -14.50
CA LEU A 61 -0.76 -5.17 -15.95
C LEU A 61 -1.95 -6.07 -16.33
N LYS A 62 -2.13 -7.21 -15.65
CA LYS A 62 -3.27 -8.13 -15.88
C LYS A 62 -4.62 -7.51 -15.53
N LEU A 63 -4.64 -6.52 -14.66
CA LEU A 63 -5.86 -5.80 -14.29
C LEU A 63 -6.22 -4.67 -15.27
N LYS A 64 -5.36 -4.31 -16.22
CA LYS A 64 -5.59 -3.22 -17.20
C LYS A 64 -6.98 -3.26 -17.83
N LYS A 65 -7.48 -4.45 -18.21
CA LYS A 65 -8.80 -4.63 -18.83
C LYS A 65 -10.00 -4.39 -17.93
N TYR A 66 -9.78 -4.31 -16.61
CA TYR A 66 -10.82 -4.06 -15.59
C TYR A 66 -10.77 -2.63 -15.08
N LEU A 67 -9.75 -1.86 -15.45
CA LEU A 67 -9.56 -0.49 -15.05
C LEU A 67 -10.04 0.43 -16.17
N ASP A 68 -10.79 1.45 -15.80
CA ASP A 68 -11.19 2.51 -16.70
C ASP A 68 -9.97 3.31 -17.19
N LYS A 69 -10.16 4.11 -18.24
CA LYS A 69 -9.11 5.02 -18.72
C LYS A 69 -8.96 6.28 -17.83
N SER A 70 -9.16 6.14 -16.52
CA SER A 70 -9.10 7.21 -15.54
C SER A 70 -8.03 6.94 -14.50
N THR A 71 -7.67 7.96 -13.74
CA THR A 71 -6.80 7.84 -12.56
C THR A 71 -7.33 6.78 -11.60
N PHE A 72 -6.47 5.91 -11.12
CA PHE A 72 -6.84 4.85 -10.16
C PHE A 72 -5.86 4.77 -9.01
N MET A 73 -6.29 4.17 -7.92
CA MET A 73 -5.46 3.93 -6.74
C MET A 73 -5.20 2.44 -6.58
N PHE A 74 -4.04 2.10 -6.06
CA PHE A 74 -3.73 0.73 -5.67
C PHE A 74 -2.84 0.69 -4.44
N THR A 75 -2.83 -0.44 -3.73
CA THR A 75 -2.00 -0.65 -2.55
C THR A 75 -1.66 -2.12 -2.38
N TYR A 76 -0.74 -2.41 -1.50
CA TYR A 76 -0.43 -3.78 -1.05
C TYR A 76 -1.55 -4.31 -0.13
N GLY A 77 -1.60 -5.62 0.05
CA GLY A 77 -2.62 -6.29 0.85
C GLY A 77 -2.26 -6.46 2.34
N ASP A 78 -1.13 -5.91 2.77
CA ASP A 78 -0.52 -6.13 4.08
C ASP A 78 -0.16 -4.83 4.84
N GLY A 79 -0.28 -3.67 4.20
CA GLY A 79 0.00 -2.37 4.80
C GLY A 79 -1.26 -1.67 5.32
N LEU A 80 -1.23 -1.19 6.55
CA LEU A 80 -2.27 -0.36 7.18
C LEU A 80 -1.74 1.06 7.42
N SER A 81 -2.63 2.04 7.28
CA SER A 81 -2.32 3.45 7.52
C SER A 81 -3.62 4.21 7.78
N ASP A 82 -3.52 5.37 8.40
CA ASP A 82 -4.59 6.35 8.52
C ASP A 82 -4.45 7.50 7.50
N VAL A 83 -3.69 7.27 6.43
CA VAL A 83 -3.46 8.24 5.35
C VAL A 83 -4.77 8.74 4.74
N ASN A 84 -4.89 10.05 4.61
CA ASN A 84 -6.06 10.65 3.96
C ASN A 84 -5.98 10.48 2.43
N LEU A 85 -6.70 9.48 1.92
CA LEU A 85 -6.68 9.10 0.50
C LEU A 85 -7.21 10.21 -0.42
N LYS A 86 -8.13 11.07 0.04
CA LYS A 86 -8.60 12.23 -0.73
C LYS A 86 -7.50 13.27 -0.87
N LYS A 87 -6.72 13.53 0.20
CA LYS A 87 -5.56 14.42 0.13
C LYS A 87 -4.47 13.86 -0.78
N LEU A 88 -4.19 12.55 -0.70
CA LEU A 88 -3.25 11.87 -1.58
C LEU A 88 -3.66 11.99 -3.06
N LEU A 89 -4.94 11.72 -3.38
CA LEU A 89 -5.47 11.87 -4.74
C LEU A 89 -5.37 13.33 -5.23
N LYS A 90 -5.77 14.29 -4.40
CA LYS A 90 -5.65 15.74 -4.72
C LYS A 90 -4.20 16.15 -4.98
N TYR A 91 -3.27 15.64 -4.18
CA TYR A 91 -1.83 15.87 -4.36
C TYR A 91 -1.34 15.32 -5.70
N HIS A 92 -1.74 14.08 -6.06
CA HIS A 92 -1.41 13.47 -7.34
C HIS A 92 -1.88 14.30 -8.53
N ILE A 93 -3.17 14.68 -8.55
CA ILE A 93 -3.79 15.48 -9.63
C ILE A 93 -3.06 16.82 -9.78
N LYS A 94 -2.76 17.51 -8.66
CA LYS A 94 -2.04 18.79 -8.68
C LYS A 94 -0.66 18.67 -9.34
N ASN A 95 0.06 17.56 -9.09
CA ASN A 95 1.44 17.40 -9.55
C ASN A 95 1.57 16.81 -10.97
N LYS A 96 0.48 16.34 -11.59
CA LYS A 96 0.44 15.84 -12.98
C LYS A 96 1.54 14.82 -13.30
N LYS A 97 1.78 13.89 -12.39
CA LYS A 97 2.73 12.78 -12.57
C LYS A 97 1.99 11.48 -12.95
N ILE A 98 2.72 10.51 -13.49
CA ILE A 98 2.12 9.22 -13.85
C ILE A 98 1.89 8.36 -12.61
N LEU A 99 2.79 8.44 -11.63
CA LEU A 99 2.70 7.68 -10.40
C LEU A 99 3.02 8.56 -9.19
N THR A 100 2.18 8.50 -8.18
CA THR A 100 2.46 8.99 -6.82
C THR A 100 2.50 7.79 -5.90
N LEU A 101 3.55 7.67 -5.10
CA LEU A 101 3.62 6.72 -3.98
C LEU A 101 3.58 7.47 -2.65
N THR A 102 3.08 6.81 -1.61
CA THR A 102 3.16 7.33 -0.25
C THR A 102 4.51 6.95 0.35
N ALA A 103 5.32 7.96 0.67
CA ALA A 103 6.59 7.76 1.37
C ALA A 103 6.36 7.87 2.87
N VAL A 104 6.82 6.87 3.63
CA VAL A 104 6.62 6.75 5.07
C VAL A 104 7.93 6.48 5.80
N HIS A 105 7.93 6.72 7.10
CA HIS A 105 8.98 6.24 7.99
C HIS A 105 8.50 4.95 8.67
N PRO A 106 9.16 3.80 8.45
CA PRO A 106 8.77 2.58 9.11
C PRO A 106 9.04 2.66 10.62
N PRO A 107 8.27 1.98 11.48
CA PRO A 107 8.65 1.79 12.86
C PRO A 107 9.98 1.04 12.94
N ALA A 108 10.88 1.46 13.84
CA ALA A 108 12.13 0.76 14.06
C ALA A 108 11.86 -0.64 14.60
N ARG A 109 12.54 -1.64 14.05
CA ARG A 109 12.45 -3.04 14.55
C ARG A 109 13.32 -3.27 15.77
N PHE A 110 14.31 -2.39 16.00
CA PHE A 110 15.33 -2.46 17.06
C PHE A 110 15.46 -1.11 17.76
N GLY A 111 16.09 -1.11 18.91
CA GLY A 111 16.48 0.12 19.59
C GLY A 111 17.57 0.86 18.80
N GLU A 112 17.46 2.17 18.72
CA GLU A 112 18.46 3.04 18.09
C GLU A 112 19.44 3.58 19.12
N LEU A 113 20.73 3.58 18.75
CA LEU A 113 21.82 4.12 19.56
C LEU A 113 22.37 5.41 18.92
N GLU A 114 22.45 6.46 19.71
CA GLU A 114 23.29 7.61 19.36
C GLU A 114 24.64 7.46 20.03
N LEU A 115 25.69 7.35 19.20
CA LEU A 115 27.06 7.11 19.68
C LEU A 115 27.92 8.37 19.54
N LYS A 116 28.73 8.64 20.57
CA LYS A 116 29.87 9.54 20.46
C LYS A 116 31.16 8.72 20.69
N LYS A 117 31.89 8.45 19.61
CA LYS A 117 32.91 7.38 19.60
C LYS A 117 32.25 6.06 20.04
N ASN A 118 32.75 5.37 21.08
CA ASN A 118 32.20 4.11 21.59
C ASN A 118 31.22 4.32 22.79
N ILE A 119 30.89 5.57 23.13
CA ILE A 119 30.01 5.89 24.24
C ILE A 119 28.58 6.06 23.73
N VAL A 120 27.65 5.29 24.29
CA VAL A 120 26.22 5.45 24.01
C VAL A 120 25.74 6.75 24.69
N LYS A 121 25.32 7.72 23.88
CA LYS A 121 24.77 8.99 24.36
C LYS A 121 23.27 8.95 24.55
N LYS A 122 22.60 8.16 23.71
CA LYS A 122 21.15 8.01 23.77
C LYS A 122 20.77 6.61 23.31
N PHE A 123 19.77 6.05 23.97
CA PHE A 123 19.11 4.82 23.60
C PHE A 123 17.61 5.10 23.41
N ASN A 124 17.09 4.81 22.25
CA ASN A 124 15.67 4.92 21.97
C ASN A 124 15.13 3.54 21.60
N GLU A 125 14.28 2.97 22.45
CA GLU A 125 13.65 1.68 22.15
C GLU A 125 12.58 1.85 21.08
N LYS A 126 12.78 1.23 19.92
CA LYS A 126 11.85 1.20 18.78
C LYS A 126 11.26 2.56 18.40
N PRO A 127 12.06 3.60 18.20
CA PRO A 127 11.52 4.87 17.74
C PRO A 127 10.95 4.73 16.34
N GLN A 128 10.09 5.65 15.92
CA GLN A 128 9.84 5.82 14.50
C GLN A 128 11.14 6.31 13.84
N LEU A 129 11.61 5.61 12.80
CA LEU A 129 12.85 6.00 12.11
C LEU A 129 12.71 7.44 11.60
N GLN A 130 13.52 8.36 12.11
CA GLN A 130 13.50 9.75 11.66
C GLN A 130 14.27 9.94 10.35
N LYS A 131 15.14 8.99 9.98
CA LYS A 131 15.97 9.04 8.78
C LYS A 131 15.57 7.93 7.82
N GLY A 132 15.41 8.30 6.56
CA GLY A 132 15.07 7.37 5.47
C GLY A 132 13.57 7.23 5.24
N TRP A 133 13.18 7.51 3.99
CA TRP A 133 11.84 7.28 3.51
C TRP A 133 11.76 5.93 2.81
N ILE A 134 10.70 5.17 3.05
CA ILE A 134 10.42 3.94 2.32
C ILE A 134 9.10 4.05 1.55
N ASN A 135 8.91 3.17 0.58
CA ASN A 135 7.65 3.00 -0.12
C ASN A 135 6.61 2.37 0.82
N GLY A 136 5.63 3.14 1.23
CA GLY A 136 4.54 2.71 2.12
C GLY A 136 3.32 2.14 1.39
N GLY A 137 3.38 1.97 0.09
CA GLY A 137 2.19 1.61 -0.70
C GLY A 137 1.29 2.82 -0.94
N PHE A 138 -0.04 2.61 -0.99
CA PHE A 138 -1.03 3.66 -1.24
C PHE A 138 -0.64 4.55 -2.42
N PHE A 139 -0.71 3.95 -3.60
CA PHE A 139 -0.35 4.61 -4.84
C PHE A 139 -1.55 5.28 -5.51
N VAL A 140 -1.26 6.34 -6.26
CA VAL A 140 -2.18 6.89 -7.25
C VAL A 140 -1.48 6.88 -8.60
N ALA A 141 -2.15 6.35 -9.61
CA ALA A 141 -1.58 6.18 -10.94
C ALA A 141 -2.51 6.69 -12.05
N GLU A 142 -1.91 7.29 -13.06
CA GLU A 142 -2.56 7.53 -14.34
C GLU A 142 -2.51 6.29 -15.24
N PRO A 143 -3.45 6.11 -16.18
CA PRO A 143 -3.45 5.00 -17.12
C PRO A 143 -2.14 4.84 -17.91
N ASP A 144 -1.40 5.92 -18.07
CA ASP A 144 -0.08 5.91 -18.71
C ASP A 144 0.96 5.04 -17.98
N ILE A 145 0.70 4.61 -16.74
CA ILE A 145 1.55 3.65 -16.00
C ILE A 145 1.77 2.37 -16.80
N PHE A 146 0.76 1.93 -17.58
CA PHE A 146 0.85 0.71 -18.36
C PHE A 146 1.92 0.75 -19.47
N LYS A 147 2.36 1.94 -19.90
CA LYS A 147 3.48 2.12 -20.84
C LYS A 147 4.84 1.79 -20.20
N PHE A 148 4.89 1.76 -18.86
CA PHE A 148 6.09 1.48 -18.07
C PHE A 148 6.13 0.05 -17.52
N LEU A 149 5.07 -0.72 -17.70
CA LEU A 149 5.01 -2.14 -17.37
C LEU A 149 5.30 -2.97 -18.63
N SER A 150 6.12 -4.01 -18.45
CA SER A 150 6.43 -4.94 -19.55
C SER A 150 5.58 -6.21 -19.47
N SER A 151 5.58 -7.00 -20.54
CA SER A 151 4.95 -8.32 -20.55
C SER A 151 5.72 -9.37 -19.71
N LYS A 152 6.96 -9.06 -19.31
CA LYS A 152 7.76 -9.92 -18.44
C LYS A 152 7.16 -9.93 -17.03
N ASN A 153 7.36 -11.05 -16.31
CA ASN A 153 6.96 -11.13 -14.91
C ASN A 153 7.88 -10.26 -14.07
N GLU A 154 7.42 -9.08 -13.68
CA GLU A 154 8.24 -8.08 -13.00
C GLU A 154 7.54 -7.44 -11.78
N MET A 155 8.35 -6.99 -10.83
CA MET A 155 7.89 -6.19 -9.69
C MET A 155 7.79 -4.72 -10.11
N ILE A 156 6.71 -4.02 -9.72
CA ILE A 156 6.59 -2.58 -9.96
C ILE A 156 7.73 -1.80 -9.27
N GLU A 157 8.18 -2.29 -8.12
CA GLU A 157 9.20 -1.68 -7.26
C GLU A 157 10.62 -1.69 -7.87
N ARG A 158 10.82 -2.41 -8.96
CA ARG A 158 12.12 -2.54 -9.65
C ARG A 158 12.15 -1.68 -10.91
N GLU A 159 12.20 -2.34 -12.06
CA GLU A 159 12.40 -1.64 -13.34
C GLU A 159 11.30 -0.63 -13.71
N PRO A 160 10.00 -0.88 -13.47
CA PRO A 160 8.97 0.12 -13.75
C PRO A 160 9.18 1.43 -12.98
N ILE A 161 9.45 1.35 -11.68
CA ILE A 161 9.75 2.56 -10.88
C ILE A 161 11.02 3.24 -11.38
N LYS A 162 12.09 2.51 -11.71
CA LYS A 162 13.31 3.10 -12.27
C LYS A 162 13.05 3.85 -13.59
N ARG A 163 12.24 3.26 -14.49
CA ARG A 163 11.85 3.92 -15.75
C ARG A 163 11.09 5.23 -15.47
N LEU A 164 10.15 5.24 -14.52
CA LEU A 164 9.41 6.44 -14.12
C LEU A 164 10.30 7.51 -13.49
N VAL A 165 11.28 7.12 -12.66
CA VAL A 165 12.28 8.02 -12.09
C VAL A 165 13.10 8.67 -13.18
N LYS A 166 13.62 7.89 -14.14
CA LYS A 166 14.43 8.39 -15.27
C LYS A 166 13.71 9.48 -16.07
N VAL A 167 12.40 9.36 -16.26
CA VAL A 167 11.60 10.34 -17.00
C VAL A 167 10.90 11.37 -16.10
N LYS A 168 11.24 11.42 -14.80
CA LYS A 168 10.70 12.36 -13.81
C LYS A 168 9.16 12.32 -13.71
N LYS A 169 8.56 11.13 -13.87
CA LYS A 169 7.11 10.91 -13.80
C LYS A 169 6.65 10.22 -12.52
N LEU A 170 7.55 10.02 -11.55
CA LEU A 170 7.26 9.56 -10.20
C LEU A 170 7.38 10.72 -9.22
N ILE A 171 6.46 10.77 -8.24
CA ILE A 171 6.53 11.71 -7.10
C ILE A 171 6.15 10.97 -5.81
N ALA A 172 6.67 11.44 -4.68
CA ALA A 172 6.35 10.92 -3.36
C ALA A 172 5.41 11.88 -2.59
N TYR A 173 4.36 11.32 -2.01
CA TYR A 173 3.55 11.97 -0.98
C TYR A 173 4.13 11.60 0.38
N GLN A 174 4.79 12.53 1.05
CA GLN A 174 5.39 12.31 2.36
C GLN A 174 4.30 12.22 3.42
N TYR A 175 4.29 11.12 4.18
CA TYR A 175 3.36 10.85 5.25
C TYR A 175 4.11 10.45 6.52
N LYS A 176 3.83 11.11 7.64
CA LYS A 176 4.61 10.98 8.89
C LYS A 176 3.84 10.33 10.03
N ASP A 177 2.51 10.14 9.83
CA ASP A 177 1.66 9.57 10.87
C ASP A 177 1.62 8.03 10.79
N PHE A 178 0.54 7.39 11.18
CA PHE A 178 0.49 5.94 11.32
C PHE A 178 0.64 5.19 10.00
N TRP A 179 1.61 4.32 9.94
CA TRP A 179 1.80 3.30 8.90
C TRP A 179 2.44 2.05 9.50
N TYR A 180 1.93 0.87 9.17
CA TYR A 180 2.46 -0.40 9.62
C TYR A 180 2.21 -1.51 8.60
N CYS A 181 3.20 -2.39 8.36
CA CYS A 181 3.09 -3.55 7.49
C CYS A 181 3.01 -4.84 8.33
N MET A 182 2.14 -5.76 7.95
CA MET A 182 1.97 -7.05 8.60
C MET A 182 2.71 -8.14 7.84
N ASP A 183 4.00 -8.30 8.08
CA ASP A 183 4.85 -9.30 7.40
C ASP A 183 4.85 -10.65 8.11
N ASN A 184 4.61 -10.67 9.43
CA ASN A 184 4.74 -11.85 10.27
C ASN A 184 3.75 -11.84 11.46
N LEU A 185 3.76 -12.90 12.26
CA LEU A 185 2.84 -13.06 13.39
C LEU A 185 3.04 -11.98 14.47
N ARG A 186 4.27 -11.52 14.72
CA ARG A 186 4.54 -10.43 15.67
C ARG A 186 3.88 -9.13 15.22
N ASP A 187 3.96 -8.82 13.94
CA ASP A 187 3.33 -7.62 13.37
C ASP A 187 1.81 -7.68 13.52
N LYS A 188 1.21 -8.87 13.33
CA LYS A 188 -0.21 -9.10 13.58
C LYS A 188 -0.59 -8.79 15.02
N ILE A 189 0.17 -9.31 16.00
CA ILE A 189 -0.08 -9.07 17.43
C ILE A 189 0.00 -7.57 17.74
N VAL A 190 1.02 -6.88 17.25
CA VAL A 190 1.19 -5.44 17.43
C VAL A 190 -0.02 -4.67 16.85
N LEU A 191 -0.45 -5.01 15.63
CA LEU A 191 -1.60 -4.37 15.01
C LEU A 191 -2.91 -4.64 15.76
N GLU A 192 -3.11 -5.88 16.27
CA GLU A 192 -4.27 -6.20 17.10
C GLU A 192 -4.30 -5.39 18.40
N ASP A 193 -3.15 -5.17 19.05
CA ASP A 193 -3.04 -4.37 20.25
C ASP A 193 -3.29 -2.88 19.97
N ILE A 194 -2.76 -2.34 18.88
CA ILE A 194 -3.04 -0.96 18.44
C ILE A 194 -4.55 -0.82 18.16
N TYR A 195 -5.15 -1.76 17.47
CA TYR A 195 -6.59 -1.73 17.16
C TYR A 195 -7.47 -1.79 18.40
N LYS A 196 -7.10 -2.57 19.43
CA LYS A 196 -7.81 -2.65 20.69
C LYS A 196 -7.72 -1.33 21.49
N LYS A 197 -6.53 -0.71 21.50
CA LYS A 197 -6.28 0.54 22.24
C LYS A 197 -6.88 1.76 21.54
N ASN A 198 -6.76 1.83 20.23
CA ASN A 198 -7.15 2.97 19.39
C ASN A 198 -8.04 2.53 18.22
N LYS A 199 -9.31 2.19 18.47
CA LYS A 199 -10.27 1.71 17.43
C LYS A 199 -10.48 2.64 16.22
N LYS A 200 -9.84 3.82 16.19
CA LYS A 200 -10.03 4.85 15.15
C LYS A 200 -8.79 5.08 14.27
N THR A 201 -7.72 4.32 14.41
CA THR A 201 -6.46 4.59 13.71
C THR A 201 -6.57 4.34 12.20
N TRP A 202 -7.40 3.34 11.76
CA TRP A 202 -7.64 3.08 10.32
C TRP A 202 -9.07 2.63 10.05
#